data_bff817402ef18ec676907b04dcc0967c
#
_entry.id   bff817402ef18ec676907b04dcc0967c
#
_cell.length_a   1.000
_cell.length_b   1.000
_cell.length_c   1.000
_cell.angle_alpha   90.00
_cell.angle_beta   90.00
_cell.angle_gamma   90.00
#
_symmetry.space_group_name_H-M   'P 1'
#
loop_
_entity.id
_entity.type
_entity.pdbx_description
1 polymer ?
#
loop_
_entity_poly.entity_id
_entity_poly.type
_entity_poly.pdbx_seq_one_letter_code
_entity_poly.pdbx_strand_id
1 'polypeptide(L)'
;MSVAPGLATPWWIEEALAAEGRPEPAPPLEGDVEADVAIVGGGYTGLWTALALHEREPGLRIVVLEADECGFGPSGRNGGFVHGYWGYLARLRERFGDEGALAVARAASAIVPGIRAFCERRGEDVWLREAGMLRVSAAPAQDESVERAIAAAR
;
A
#
# COMPACT_ATOMS: atom_id res chain seq x y z
N MET A 1 -24.85 0.60 -3.33
CA MET A 1 -24.91 1.78 -2.43
C MET A 1 -23.49 2.24 -2.17
N SER A 2 -23.10 3.44 -2.60
CA SER A 2 -21.76 3.99 -2.28
C SER A 2 -21.60 4.09 -0.75
N VAL A 3 -20.49 3.58 -0.23
CA VAL A 3 -20.23 3.50 1.23
C VAL A 3 -20.00 4.88 1.86
N ALA A 4 -19.73 5.89 1.07
CA ALA A 4 -19.49 7.25 1.53
C ALA A 4 -20.08 8.28 0.56
N PRO A 5 -21.39 8.57 0.66
CA PRO A 5 -22.00 9.60 -0.17
C PRO A 5 -21.30 10.94 0.07
N GLY A 6 -20.78 11.54 -0.99
CA GLY A 6 -20.15 12.87 -0.98
C GLY A 6 -18.62 12.90 -0.96
N LEU A 7 -17.91 11.76 -0.97
CA LEU A 7 -16.48 11.75 -1.21
C LEU A 7 -16.18 11.82 -2.71
N ALA A 8 -15.30 12.75 -3.10
CA ALA A 8 -14.79 12.80 -4.47
C ALA A 8 -13.93 11.56 -4.78
N THR A 9 -13.84 11.19 -6.04
CA THR A 9 -12.95 10.13 -6.52
C THR A 9 -11.52 10.46 -6.08
N PRO A 10 -10.75 9.47 -5.58
CA PRO A 10 -9.35 9.69 -5.21
C PRO A 10 -8.50 10.12 -6.41
N TRP A 11 -7.54 11.03 -6.18
CA TRP A 11 -6.63 11.52 -7.21
C TRP A 11 -5.97 10.39 -8.01
N TRP A 12 -5.43 9.38 -7.35
CA TRP A 12 -4.74 8.26 -8.02
C TRP A 12 -5.67 7.45 -8.94
N ILE A 13 -6.94 7.33 -8.57
CA ILE A 13 -7.93 6.67 -9.43
C ILE A 13 -8.29 7.57 -10.61
N GLU A 14 -8.53 8.86 -10.40
CA GLU A 14 -8.83 9.80 -11.48
C GLU A 14 -7.70 9.81 -12.53
N GLU A 15 -6.45 9.84 -12.07
CA GLU A 15 -5.28 9.88 -12.94
C GLU A 15 -5.09 8.58 -13.72
N ALA A 16 -5.24 7.41 -13.07
CA ALA A 16 -5.21 6.12 -13.73
C ALA A 16 -6.31 5.99 -14.78
N LEU A 17 -7.54 6.35 -14.43
CA LEU A 17 -8.67 6.31 -15.35
C LEU A 17 -8.53 7.30 -16.53
N ALA A 18 -7.86 8.43 -16.32
CA ALA A 18 -7.56 9.37 -17.40
C ALA A 18 -6.51 8.82 -18.39
N ALA A 19 -5.54 8.03 -17.88
CA ALA A 19 -4.49 7.44 -18.69
C ALA A 19 -4.92 6.15 -19.40
N GLU A 20 -5.69 5.30 -18.73
CA GLU A 20 -6.00 3.93 -19.17
C GLU A 20 -7.44 3.79 -19.70
N GLY A 21 -8.29 4.79 -19.45
CA GLY A 21 -9.73 4.70 -19.66
C GLY A 21 -10.44 4.03 -18.48
N ARG A 22 -11.73 4.28 -18.39
CA ARG A 22 -12.54 3.64 -17.35
C ARG A 22 -12.90 2.22 -17.77
N PRO A 23 -12.49 1.20 -17.04
CA PRO A 23 -12.90 -0.16 -17.32
C PRO A 23 -14.40 -0.33 -17.09
N GLU A 24 -15.00 -1.29 -17.76
CA GLU A 24 -16.36 -1.67 -17.46
C GLU A 24 -16.45 -2.19 -16.01
N PRO A 25 -17.36 -1.65 -15.18
CA PRO A 25 -17.45 -2.07 -13.79
C PRO A 25 -17.82 -3.55 -13.71
N ALA A 26 -17.22 -4.25 -12.75
CA ALA A 26 -17.65 -5.61 -12.48
C ALA A 26 -19.13 -5.64 -12.08
N PRO A 27 -19.89 -6.64 -12.51
CA PRO A 27 -21.29 -6.75 -12.16
C PRO A 27 -21.44 -6.87 -10.63
N PRO A 28 -22.51 -6.33 -10.05
CA PRO A 28 -22.79 -6.54 -8.63
C PRO A 28 -22.96 -8.03 -8.34
N LEU A 29 -22.53 -8.44 -7.15
CA LEU A 29 -22.74 -9.82 -6.70
C LEU A 29 -24.24 -10.08 -6.56
N GLU A 30 -24.73 -11.07 -7.29
CA GLU A 30 -26.12 -11.53 -7.22
C GLU A 30 -26.17 -12.97 -6.71
N GLY A 31 -27.02 -13.20 -5.70
CA GLY A 31 -27.22 -14.52 -5.10
C GLY A 31 -26.02 -15.01 -4.28
N ASP A 32 -25.97 -16.32 -4.07
CA ASP A 32 -24.94 -17.00 -3.29
C ASP A 32 -23.81 -17.46 -4.22
N VAL A 33 -22.56 -17.14 -3.85
CA VAL A 33 -21.35 -17.56 -4.56
C VAL A 33 -20.46 -18.33 -3.62
N GLU A 34 -20.03 -19.51 -4.05
CA GLU A 34 -19.05 -20.32 -3.35
C GLU A 34 -17.61 -19.93 -3.78
N ALA A 35 -16.77 -19.66 -2.82
CA ALA A 35 -15.35 -19.41 -3.00
C ALA A 35 -14.55 -20.11 -1.90
N ASP A 36 -13.28 -20.39 -2.18
CA ASP A 36 -12.38 -20.95 -1.18
C ASP A 36 -11.84 -19.82 -0.26
N VAL A 37 -11.71 -18.61 -0.80
CA VAL A 37 -11.33 -17.41 -0.06
C VAL A 37 -12.19 -16.22 -0.51
N ALA A 38 -12.81 -15.54 0.44
CA ALA A 38 -13.49 -14.27 0.22
C ALA A 38 -12.71 -13.13 0.89
N ILE A 39 -12.36 -12.11 0.12
CA ILE A 39 -11.63 -10.92 0.57
C ILE A 39 -12.58 -9.73 0.49
N VAL A 40 -12.81 -9.06 1.61
CA VAL A 40 -13.66 -7.88 1.67
C VAL A 40 -12.80 -6.62 1.62
N GLY A 41 -12.97 -5.85 0.56
CA GLY A 41 -12.25 -4.61 0.28
C GLY A 41 -11.16 -4.76 -0.77
N GLY A 42 -11.27 -4.00 -1.86
CA GLY A 42 -10.33 -3.90 -2.97
C GLY A 42 -9.25 -2.84 -2.76
N GLY A 43 -8.80 -2.61 -1.52
CA GLY A 43 -7.64 -1.77 -1.22
C GLY A 43 -6.33 -2.54 -1.36
N TYR A 44 -5.18 -1.89 -1.09
CA TYR A 44 -3.85 -2.51 -1.18
C TYR A 44 -3.77 -3.86 -0.48
N THR A 45 -4.24 -3.95 0.76
CA THR A 45 -4.16 -5.21 1.52
C THR A 45 -4.95 -6.33 0.85
N GLY A 46 -6.18 -6.04 0.43
CA GLY A 46 -7.03 -7.04 -0.23
C GLY A 46 -6.45 -7.51 -1.56
N LEU A 47 -6.05 -6.58 -2.42
CA LEU A 47 -5.50 -6.90 -3.73
C LEU A 47 -4.15 -7.63 -3.64
N TRP A 48 -3.22 -7.19 -2.77
CA TRP A 48 -1.95 -7.91 -2.55
C TRP A 48 -2.17 -9.30 -1.95
N THR A 49 -3.17 -9.45 -1.07
CA THR A 49 -3.54 -10.77 -0.53
C THR A 49 -4.07 -11.68 -1.62
N ALA A 50 -4.98 -11.18 -2.46
CA ALA A 50 -5.52 -11.96 -3.58
C ALA A 50 -4.42 -12.40 -4.55
N LEU A 51 -3.53 -11.49 -4.94
CA LEU A 51 -2.41 -11.77 -5.84
C LEU A 51 -1.43 -12.79 -5.24
N ALA A 52 -1.05 -12.62 -3.97
CA ALA A 52 -0.13 -13.54 -3.30
C ALA A 52 -0.72 -14.94 -3.11
N LEU A 53 -2.01 -15.04 -2.85
CA LEU A 53 -2.72 -16.32 -2.79
C LEU A 53 -2.78 -16.97 -4.16
N HIS A 54 -3.16 -16.23 -5.19
CA HIS A 54 -3.23 -16.75 -6.55
C HIS A 54 -1.87 -17.24 -7.07
N GLU A 55 -0.78 -16.53 -6.76
CA GLU A 55 0.58 -16.95 -7.13
C GLU A 55 1.03 -18.22 -6.40
N ARG A 56 0.65 -18.42 -5.14
CA ARG A 56 1.05 -19.57 -4.33
C ARG A 56 0.18 -20.80 -4.54
N GLU A 57 -1.11 -20.58 -4.71
CA GLU A 57 -2.13 -21.61 -4.82
C GLU A 57 -3.08 -21.28 -5.98
N PRO A 58 -2.66 -21.49 -7.23
CA PRO A 58 -3.43 -21.10 -8.42
C PRO A 58 -4.79 -21.80 -8.55
N GLY A 59 -5.00 -22.89 -7.80
CA GLY A 59 -6.27 -23.62 -7.78
C GLY A 59 -7.35 -23.02 -6.88
N LEU A 60 -7.02 -22.02 -6.05
CA LEU A 60 -8.01 -21.38 -5.17
C LEU A 60 -8.97 -20.50 -5.96
N ARG A 61 -10.25 -20.64 -5.65
CA ARG A 61 -11.30 -19.72 -6.11
C ARG A 61 -11.33 -18.53 -5.15
N ILE A 62 -10.75 -17.42 -5.56
CA ILE A 62 -10.64 -16.22 -4.76
C ILE A 62 -11.65 -15.19 -5.27
N VAL A 63 -12.48 -14.64 -4.39
CA VAL A 63 -13.37 -13.53 -4.69
C VAL A 63 -12.96 -12.32 -3.88
N VAL A 64 -12.87 -11.16 -4.55
CA VAL A 64 -12.68 -9.86 -3.91
C VAL A 64 -13.99 -9.10 -4.01
N LEU A 65 -14.54 -8.70 -2.87
CA LEU A 65 -15.78 -7.94 -2.77
C LEU A 65 -15.45 -6.49 -2.44
N GLU A 66 -15.73 -5.58 -3.35
CA GLU A 66 -15.55 -4.14 -3.18
C GLU A 66 -16.90 -3.44 -3.28
N ALA A 67 -17.12 -2.45 -2.44
CA ALA A 67 -18.39 -1.74 -2.38
C ALA A 67 -18.50 -0.63 -3.43
N ASP A 68 -17.39 -0.17 -3.97
CA ASP A 68 -17.29 0.93 -4.94
C ASP A 68 -16.27 0.54 -6.03
N GLU A 69 -15.18 1.26 -6.16
CA GLU A 69 -14.04 0.94 -7.04
C GLU A 69 -12.84 0.49 -6.21
N CYS A 70 -12.06 -0.47 -6.71
CA CYS A 70 -10.82 -0.86 -6.06
C CYS A 70 -9.91 0.36 -5.85
N GLY A 71 -9.44 0.54 -4.61
CA GLY A 71 -8.63 1.70 -4.25
C GLY A 71 -9.41 2.95 -3.84
N PHE A 72 -10.74 2.98 -3.91
CA PHE A 72 -11.56 4.15 -3.54
C PHE A 72 -11.34 4.63 -2.10
N GLY A 73 -11.04 3.74 -1.20
CA GLY A 73 -10.73 4.03 0.20
C GLY A 73 -9.36 4.70 0.40
N PRO A 74 -8.72 4.50 1.58
CA PRO A 74 -7.42 5.07 1.92
C PRO A 74 -6.29 4.71 0.93
N SER A 75 -6.41 3.59 0.23
CA SER A 75 -5.42 3.14 -0.76
C SER A 75 -5.26 4.10 -1.93
N GLY A 76 -6.31 4.76 -2.36
CA GLY A 76 -6.24 5.80 -3.41
C GLY A 76 -6.05 7.23 -2.87
N ARG A 77 -5.97 7.41 -1.54
CA ARG A 77 -5.92 8.73 -0.89
C ARG A 77 -4.62 8.98 -0.13
N ASN A 78 -3.59 8.21 -0.41
CA ASN A 78 -2.27 8.38 0.19
C ASN A 78 -1.41 9.41 -0.59
N GLY A 79 -0.26 9.77 -0.04
CA GLY A 79 0.66 10.73 -0.66
C GLY A 79 1.59 10.12 -1.71
N GLY A 80 1.44 8.83 -2.08
CA GLY A 80 2.27 8.17 -3.08
C GLY A 80 3.70 7.83 -2.62
N PHE A 81 4.00 7.95 -1.32
CA PHE A 81 5.34 7.65 -0.81
C PHE A 81 5.48 6.18 -0.43
N VAL A 82 6.46 5.52 -1.03
CA VAL A 82 6.84 4.14 -0.67
C VAL A 82 8.24 4.17 -0.05
N HIS A 83 8.34 3.87 1.26
CA HIS A 83 9.61 3.89 1.98
C HIS A 83 9.62 2.89 3.14
N GLY A 84 10.82 2.48 3.57
CA GLY A 84 11.00 1.67 4.76
C GLY A 84 10.79 2.47 6.05
N TYR A 85 10.95 1.81 7.20
CA TYR A 85 10.71 2.40 8.52
C TYR A 85 11.98 2.86 9.25
N TRP A 86 13.09 3.05 8.55
CA TRP A 86 14.35 3.50 9.15
C TRP A 86 14.22 4.84 9.88
N GLY A 87 13.42 5.77 9.35
CA GLY A 87 13.13 7.05 10.01
C GLY A 87 12.34 6.94 11.31
N TYR A 88 11.78 5.75 11.62
CA TYR A 88 11.04 5.47 12.84
C TYR A 88 11.78 4.52 13.80
N LEU A 89 13.06 4.25 13.53
CA LEU A 89 13.83 3.24 14.26
C LEU A 89 13.85 3.47 15.78
N ALA A 90 13.97 4.72 16.23
CA ALA A 90 13.90 5.07 17.66
C ALA A 90 12.60 4.57 18.31
N ARG A 91 11.45 4.84 17.69
CA ARG A 91 10.13 4.41 18.20
C ARG A 91 9.94 2.90 18.11
N LEU A 92 10.49 2.28 17.08
CA LEU A 92 10.46 0.82 16.95
C LEU A 92 11.29 0.15 18.06
N ARG A 93 12.46 0.72 18.41
CA ARG A 93 13.31 0.25 19.51
C ARG A 93 12.60 0.32 20.85
N GLU A 94 11.92 1.42 21.14
CA GLU A 94 11.12 1.59 22.35
C GLU A 94 10.04 0.50 22.50
N ARG A 95 9.46 0.06 21.38
CA ARG A 95 8.34 -0.89 21.37
C ARG A 95 8.77 -2.35 21.27
N PHE A 96 9.79 -2.66 20.50
CA PHE A 96 10.15 -4.02 20.11
C PHE A 96 11.60 -4.41 20.47
N GLY A 97 12.34 -3.53 21.14
CA GLY A 97 13.78 -3.70 21.37
C GLY A 97 14.58 -3.56 20.08
N ASP A 98 15.90 -3.68 20.17
CA ASP A 98 16.81 -3.46 19.04
C ASP A 98 16.62 -4.48 17.93
N GLU A 99 16.55 -5.75 18.27
CA GLU A 99 16.39 -6.84 17.29
C GLU A 99 15.04 -6.75 16.55
N GLY A 100 13.94 -6.56 17.29
CA GLY A 100 12.61 -6.41 16.71
C GLY A 100 12.48 -5.15 15.84
N ALA A 101 13.08 -4.04 16.25
CA ALA A 101 13.10 -2.80 15.48
C ALA A 101 13.82 -2.98 14.14
N LEU A 102 14.98 -3.64 14.15
CA LEU A 102 15.74 -3.92 12.95
C LEU A 102 15.00 -4.90 12.02
N ALA A 103 14.35 -5.92 12.58
CA ALA A 103 13.54 -6.85 11.80
C ALA A 103 12.40 -6.14 11.06
N VAL A 104 11.65 -5.29 11.75
CA VAL A 104 10.57 -4.49 11.15
C VAL A 104 11.09 -3.53 10.08
N ALA A 105 12.18 -2.80 10.36
CA ALA A 105 12.76 -1.85 9.41
C ALA A 105 13.27 -2.55 8.14
N ARG A 106 13.93 -3.70 8.28
CA ARG A 106 14.40 -4.52 7.14
C ARG A 106 13.22 -5.06 6.32
N ALA A 107 12.21 -5.63 6.99
CA ALA A 107 11.01 -6.14 6.31
C ALA A 107 10.29 -5.04 5.52
N ALA A 108 10.11 -3.85 6.13
CA ALA A 108 9.51 -2.71 5.44
C ALA A 108 10.35 -2.22 4.25
N SER A 109 11.68 -2.26 4.34
CA SER A 109 12.55 -1.87 3.22
C SER A 109 12.51 -2.86 2.06
N ALA A 110 12.23 -4.13 2.32
CA ALA A 110 12.10 -5.16 1.29
C ALA A 110 10.83 -5.00 0.42
N ILE A 111 9.87 -4.17 0.84
CA ILE A 111 8.63 -3.91 0.09
C ILE A 111 8.93 -3.19 -1.24
N VAL A 112 9.83 -2.21 -1.24
CA VAL A 112 10.12 -1.37 -2.43
C VAL A 112 10.62 -2.21 -3.61
N PRO A 113 11.64 -3.05 -3.47
CA PRO A 113 12.05 -3.97 -4.53
C PRO A 113 10.94 -4.92 -4.99
N GLY A 114 10.07 -5.34 -4.08
CA GLY A 114 8.92 -6.19 -4.39
C GLY A 114 7.90 -5.50 -5.30
N ILE A 115 7.58 -4.24 -5.01
CA ILE A 115 6.69 -3.42 -5.85
C ILE A 115 7.31 -3.21 -7.22
N ARG A 116 8.59 -2.84 -7.30
CA ARG A 116 9.30 -2.67 -8.58
C ARG A 116 9.22 -3.93 -9.43
N ALA A 117 9.62 -5.07 -8.86
CA ALA A 117 9.60 -6.34 -9.58
C ALA A 117 8.17 -6.73 -10.04
N PHE A 118 7.14 -6.39 -9.26
CA PHE A 118 5.76 -6.60 -9.66
C PHE A 118 5.40 -5.74 -10.89
N CYS A 119 5.69 -4.44 -10.85
CA CYS A 119 5.41 -3.52 -11.96
C CYS A 119 6.16 -3.93 -13.24
N GLU A 120 7.45 -4.27 -13.13
CA GLU A 120 8.26 -4.75 -14.25
C GLU A 120 7.68 -6.03 -14.88
N ARG A 121 7.27 -7.02 -14.07
CA ARG A 121 6.65 -8.26 -14.58
C ARG A 121 5.33 -8.01 -15.28
N ARG A 122 4.60 -6.97 -14.91
CA ARG A 122 3.31 -6.62 -15.49
C ARG A 122 3.42 -5.64 -16.65
N GLY A 123 4.59 -5.00 -16.84
CA GLY A 123 4.79 -3.96 -17.82
C GLY A 123 4.09 -2.65 -17.47
N GLU A 124 3.80 -2.43 -16.17
CA GLU A 124 3.09 -1.25 -15.69
C GLU A 124 4.04 -0.14 -15.27
N ASP A 125 3.86 1.05 -15.79
CA ASP A 125 4.54 2.27 -15.34
C ASP A 125 3.67 2.99 -14.30
N VAL A 126 4.01 2.81 -13.04
CA VAL A 126 3.36 3.49 -11.90
C VAL A 126 4.17 4.69 -11.43
N TRP A 127 5.08 5.21 -12.26
CA TRP A 127 5.99 6.32 -11.95
C TRP A 127 6.84 6.09 -10.70
N LEU A 128 7.16 4.86 -10.39
CA LEU A 128 8.00 4.51 -9.25
C LEU A 128 9.40 5.11 -9.42
N ARG A 129 9.78 6.03 -8.53
CA ARG A 129 11.08 6.68 -8.51
C ARG A 129 11.80 6.41 -7.20
N GLU A 130 12.93 5.73 -7.29
CA GLU A 130 13.74 5.37 -6.13
C GLU A 130 14.87 6.37 -5.91
N ALA A 131 14.49 7.60 -5.57
CA ALA A 131 15.43 8.69 -5.34
C ALA A 131 15.91 8.81 -3.87
N GLY A 132 15.46 7.92 -3.00
CA GLY A 132 15.67 8.02 -1.56
C GLY A 132 14.71 9.00 -0.90
N MET A 133 14.84 9.16 0.42
CA MET A 133 14.03 10.07 1.22
C MET A 133 14.92 10.98 2.05
N LEU A 134 14.78 12.29 1.88
CA LEU A 134 15.41 13.30 2.72
C LEU A 134 14.41 13.77 3.78
N ARG A 135 14.81 13.68 5.05
CA ARG A 135 14.06 14.23 6.16
C ARG A 135 14.81 15.42 6.74
N VAL A 136 14.16 16.58 6.76
CA VAL A 136 14.73 17.81 7.28
C VAL A 136 13.84 18.35 8.41
N SER A 137 14.46 19.05 9.37
CA SER A 137 13.72 19.91 10.30
C SER A 137 13.39 21.21 9.60
N ALA A 138 12.12 21.58 9.57
CA ALA A 138 11.66 22.85 9.02
C ALA A 138 11.30 23.87 10.12
N ALA A 139 11.35 23.47 11.40
CA ALA A 139 11.08 24.32 12.55
C ALA A 139 11.76 23.77 13.82
N PRO A 140 12.18 24.61 14.78
CA PRO A 140 12.85 24.16 16.01
C PRO A 140 12.11 23.06 16.78
N ALA A 141 10.77 23.05 16.74
CA ALA A 141 9.96 22.01 17.36
C ALA A 141 10.17 20.61 16.76
N GLN A 142 10.78 20.50 15.59
CA GLN A 142 11.07 19.22 14.91
C GLN A 142 12.50 18.73 15.13
N ASP A 143 13.41 19.58 15.59
CA ASP A 143 14.84 19.29 15.71
C ASP A 143 15.10 18.05 16.56
N GLU A 144 14.54 17.97 17.75
CA GLU A 144 14.68 16.83 18.66
C GLU A 144 14.27 15.50 18.01
N SER A 145 13.22 15.52 17.19
CA SER A 145 12.74 14.33 16.48
C SER A 145 13.72 13.86 15.39
N VAL A 146 14.37 14.78 14.73
CA VAL A 146 15.38 14.48 13.70
C VAL A 146 16.67 13.99 14.36
N GLU A 147 17.11 14.64 15.43
CA GLU A 147 18.29 14.24 16.22
C GLU A 147 18.12 12.81 16.79
N ARG A 148 16.98 12.51 17.35
CA ARG A 148 16.66 11.14 17.82
C ARG A 148 16.70 10.09 16.71
N ALA A 149 16.21 10.44 15.53
CA ALA A 149 16.26 9.53 14.37
C ALA A 149 17.71 9.29 13.90
N ILE A 150 18.54 10.33 13.89
CA ILE A 150 19.98 10.23 13.57
C ILE A 150 20.72 9.38 14.61
N ALA A 151 20.48 9.64 15.89
CA ALA A 151 21.12 8.88 16.97
C ALA A 151 20.75 7.40 16.94
N ALA A 152 19.51 7.07 16.62
CA ALA A 152 19.05 5.69 16.51
C ALA A 152 19.63 4.94 15.29
N ALA A 153 20.11 5.65 14.28
CA ALA A 153 20.71 5.07 13.06
C ALA A 153 22.22 4.83 13.15
N ARG A 154 22.87 5.35 14.20
CA ARG A 154 24.31 5.16 14.50
C ARG A 154 24.53 3.93 15.40
#